data_2de0b4410a8ccc6079d70fef1615d45a
#
_entry.id   2de0b4410a8ccc6079d70fef1615d45a
#
_cell.length_a   1.000
_cell.length_b   1.000
_cell.length_c   1.000
_cell.angle_alpha   90.00
_cell.angle_beta   90.00
_cell.angle_gamma   90.00
#
_symmetry.space_group_name_H-M   'P 1'
#
loop_
_entity.id
_entity.type
_entity.pdbx_description
1 polymer ?
#
loop_
_entity_poly.entity_id
_entity_poly.type
_entity_poly.pdbx_seq_one_letter_code
_entity_poly.pdbx_strand_id
1 'polypeptide(L)'
;MKITDVKTWVVGNPPPGIGGKYFIFVRLTTDSNVVGYGEAYNATFGPHVTARMIEDCAERYLVGRDPHDIETFFRRAYSSGFTQRPDVSMQGCVSALEMACWDIIGKEAGKPVYKLLGGQVHETLRSYTYLYPHAGSVHTEDVGPRNVYNDPDMAAECAALYVGQGFDAVKLDPAGPYTAFDGHQPRLYDIDLSARMVKAIREAVGTKADILFGTHGQFTGSGALRMARAIEPYDPLWFEEPVPPDMPEVMAEVA
;
A
#
# COMPACT_ATOMS: atom_id res chain seq x y z
N MET A 1 20.15 25.34 -8.91
CA MET A 1 20.13 23.98 -9.53
C MET A 1 18.84 23.86 -10.35
N LYS A 2 18.90 23.19 -11.51
CA LYS A 2 17.70 23.00 -12.34
C LYS A 2 17.57 21.54 -12.76
N ILE A 3 16.37 21.03 -12.76
CA ILE A 3 16.06 19.70 -13.30
C ILE A 3 16.19 19.76 -14.83
N THR A 4 16.96 18.85 -15.41
CA THR A 4 17.26 18.80 -16.85
C THR A 4 16.64 17.60 -17.56
N ASP A 5 16.34 16.52 -16.83
CA ASP A 5 15.84 15.27 -17.41
C ASP A 5 15.00 14.49 -16.43
N VAL A 6 14.02 13.74 -16.98
CA VAL A 6 13.22 12.76 -16.28
C VAL A 6 13.31 11.43 -16.99
N LYS A 7 13.44 10.35 -16.25
CA LYS A 7 13.41 8.99 -16.78
C LYS A 7 12.63 8.07 -15.87
N THR A 8 11.80 7.21 -16.45
CA THR A 8 11.01 6.22 -15.73
C THR A 8 11.42 4.79 -16.11
N TRP A 9 11.14 3.85 -15.20
CA TRP A 9 11.29 2.42 -15.43
C TRP A 9 10.09 1.68 -14.86
N VAL A 10 9.62 0.70 -15.60
CA VAL A 10 8.70 -0.32 -15.12
C VAL A 10 9.51 -1.59 -14.90
N VAL A 11 9.64 -2.00 -13.66
CA VAL A 11 10.44 -3.16 -13.26
C VAL A 11 9.49 -4.29 -12.85
N GLY A 12 9.53 -5.41 -13.58
CA GLY A 12 8.75 -6.60 -13.24
C GLY A 12 9.25 -7.24 -11.95
N ASN A 13 8.34 -7.79 -11.16
CA ASN A 13 8.62 -8.53 -9.95
C ASN A 13 8.22 -10.00 -10.15
N PRO A 14 9.16 -10.89 -10.51
CA PRO A 14 8.85 -12.30 -10.75
C PRO A 14 8.41 -13.01 -9.47
N PRO A 15 7.76 -14.18 -9.56
CA PRO A 15 7.40 -14.96 -8.39
C PRO A 15 8.55 -15.11 -7.37
N PRO A 16 8.24 -14.96 -6.05
CA PRO A 16 6.93 -14.98 -5.40
C PRO A 16 6.11 -13.68 -5.52
N GLY A 17 6.61 -12.59 -6.09
CA GLY A 17 5.84 -11.38 -6.37
C GLY A 17 5.44 -10.57 -5.13
N ILE A 18 6.18 -10.71 -4.02
CA ILE A 18 5.91 -9.97 -2.77
C ILE A 18 5.99 -8.46 -3.04
N GLY A 19 4.97 -7.74 -2.61
CA GLY A 19 4.85 -6.28 -2.82
C GLY A 19 4.18 -5.88 -4.13
N GLY A 20 3.91 -6.81 -5.06
CA GLY A 20 3.20 -6.54 -6.31
C GLY A 20 3.86 -7.16 -7.54
N LYS A 21 3.20 -7.10 -8.68
CA LYS A 21 3.68 -7.68 -9.93
C LYS A 21 4.75 -6.83 -10.63
N TYR A 22 4.81 -5.54 -10.30
CA TYR A 22 5.79 -4.59 -10.87
C TYR A 22 5.98 -3.39 -9.93
N PHE A 23 7.07 -2.64 -10.18
CA PHE A 23 7.36 -1.36 -9.56
C PHE A 23 7.58 -0.30 -10.63
N ILE A 24 7.23 0.95 -10.34
CA ILE A 24 7.42 2.09 -11.24
C ILE A 24 8.37 3.07 -10.56
N PHE A 25 9.59 3.19 -11.07
CA PHE A 25 10.59 4.12 -10.57
C PHE A 25 10.72 5.33 -11.47
N VAL A 26 11.05 6.47 -10.88
CA VAL A 26 11.41 7.70 -11.58
C VAL A 26 12.77 8.21 -11.11
N ARG A 27 13.54 8.75 -12.04
CA ARG A 27 14.76 9.51 -11.77
C ARG A 27 14.63 10.92 -12.35
N LEU A 28 14.95 11.91 -11.56
CA LEU A 28 15.20 13.28 -11.99
C LEU A 28 16.70 13.51 -12.03
N THR A 29 17.18 14.23 -13.07
CA THR A 29 18.59 14.64 -13.21
C THR A 29 18.66 16.15 -13.21
N THR A 30 19.69 16.72 -12.58
CA THR A 30 19.91 18.17 -12.52
C THR A 30 21.10 18.60 -13.37
N ASP A 31 21.20 19.91 -13.64
CA ASP A 31 22.33 20.54 -14.33
C ASP A 31 23.66 20.44 -13.56
N SER A 32 23.62 20.15 -12.26
CA SER A 32 24.78 19.85 -11.41
C SER A 32 25.12 18.36 -11.34
N ASN A 33 24.47 17.49 -12.14
CA ASN A 33 24.59 16.04 -12.13
C ASN A 33 24.14 15.35 -10.82
N VAL A 34 23.47 16.05 -9.92
CA VAL A 34 22.78 15.41 -8.80
C VAL A 34 21.53 14.74 -9.35
N VAL A 35 21.29 13.48 -8.95
CA VAL A 35 20.12 12.71 -9.35
C VAL A 35 19.29 12.35 -8.14
N GLY A 36 17.97 12.38 -8.29
CA GLY A 36 17.03 11.91 -7.27
C GLY A 36 16.09 10.83 -7.81
N TYR A 37 15.66 9.96 -6.92
CA TYR A 37 14.79 8.83 -7.24
C TYR A 37 13.49 8.91 -6.46
N GLY A 38 12.41 8.45 -7.09
CA GLY A 38 11.11 8.25 -6.49
C GLY A 38 10.45 7.00 -7.03
N GLU A 39 9.36 6.63 -6.40
CA GLU A 39 8.55 5.45 -6.76
C GLU A 39 7.08 5.85 -6.84
N ALA A 40 6.36 5.33 -7.84
CA ALA A 40 4.93 5.52 -7.98
C ALA A 40 4.15 4.24 -7.68
N TYR A 41 3.06 4.38 -6.95
CA TYR A 41 1.98 3.41 -6.91
C TYR A 41 0.75 4.01 -7.59
N ASN A 42 0.21 3.31 -8.57
CA ASN A 42 -1.04 3.69 -9.24
C ASN A 42 -1.71 2.43 -9.79
N ALA A 43 -2.86 2.09 -9.25
CA ALA A 43 -3.59 0.87 -9.60
C ALA A 43 -4.62 1.08 -10.73
N THR A 44 -5.03 2.31 -11.02
CA THR A 44 -6.09 2.62 -11.98
C THR A 44 -5.69 2.30 -13.42
N PHE A 45 -4.41 2.55 -13.75
CA PHE A 45 -3.87 2.34 -15.10
C PHE A 45 -2.71 1.33 -15.07
N GLY A 46 -2.44 0.72 -16.23
CA GLY A 46 -1.25 -0.12 -16.38
C GLY A 46 0.05 0.67 -16.14
N PRO A 47 1.14 0.00 -15.74
CA PRO A 47 2.37 0.66 -15.29
C PRO A 47 3.02 1.55 -16.37
N HIS A 48 2.94 1.17 -17.64
CA HIS A 48 3.51 1.98 -18.74
C HIS A 48 2.72 3.26 -18.99
N VAL A 49 1.39 3.27 -18.76
CA VAL A 49 0.58 4.48 -18.83
C VAL A 49 0.97 5.42 -17.69
N THR A 50 1.07 4.90 -16.47
CA THR A 50 1.51 5.67 -15.29
C THR A 50 2.91 6.26 -15.49
N ALA A 51 3.86 5.47 -16.00
CA ALA A 51 5.21 5.94 -16.32
C ALA A 51 5.17 7.14 -17.29
N ARG A 52 4.35 7.07 -18.36
CA ARG A 52 4.21 8.19 -19.31
C ARG A 52 3.53 9.41 -18.68
N MET A 53 2.55 9.21 -17.78
CA MET A 53 1.93 10.31 -17.03
C MET A 53 2.95 11.03 -16.13
N ILE A 54 3.85 10.29 -15.48
CA ILE A 54 4.94 10.85 -14.67
C ILE A 54 5.87 11.71 -15.54
N GLU A 55 6.26 11.21 -16.70
CA GLU A 55 7.12 11.94 -17.65
C GLU A 55 6.45 13.22 -18.14
N ASP A 56 5.18 13.16 -18.58
CA ASP A 56 4.42 14.34 -19.03
C ASP A 56 4.28 15.38 -17.89
N CYS A 57 4.01 14.93 -16.67
CA CYS A 57 3.91 15.79 -15.50
C CYS A 57 5.26 16.49 -15.21
N ALA A 58 6.38 15.77 -15.27
CA ALA A 58 7.71 16.34 -15.06
C ALA A 58 8.09 17.32 -16.17
N GLU A 59 7.88 16.96 -17.43
CA GLU A 59 8.16 17.81 -18.59
C GLU A 59 7.43 19.17 -18.49
N ARG A 60 6.18 19.17 -18.05
CA ARG A 60 5.37 20.39 -17.91
C ARG A 60 5.73 21.23 -16.70
N TYR A 61 6.03 20.62 -15.57
CA TYR A 61 6.00 21.32 -14.28
C TYR A 61 7.33 21.35 -13.54
N LEU A 62 8.29 20.47 -13.87
CA LEU A 62 9.57 20.35 -13.17
C LEU A 62 10.78 20.62 -14.04
N VAL A 63 10.82 20.15 -15.29
CA VAL A 63 11.97 20.36 -16.15
C VAL A 63 12.24 21.86 -16.35
N GLY A 64 13.50 22.27 -16.17
CA GLY A 64 13.95 23.66 -16.20
C GLY A 64 13.75 24.44 -14.89
N ARG A 65 13.20 23.80 -13.83
CA ARG A 65 12.92 24.42 -12.52
C ARG A 65 13.85 23.91 -11.44
N ASP A 66 13.86 24.63 -10.33
CA ASP A 66 14.61 24.25 -9.13
C ASP A 66 13.87 23.11 -8.39
N PRO A 67 14.55 22.00 -8.05
CA PRO A 67 13.95 20.93 -7.26
C PRO A 67 13.50 21.34 -5.86
N HIS A 68 13.98 22.48 -5.33
CA HIS A 68 13.53 23.01 -4.03
C HIS A 68 12.12 23.62 -4.08
N ASP A 69 11.61 23.97 -5.27
CA ASP A 69 10.29 24.59 -5.44
C ASP A 69 9.13 23.58 -5.39
N ILE A 70 9.15 22.64 -4.42
CA ILE A 70 8.21 21.53 -4.30
C ILE A 70 6.76 22.03 -4.19
N GLU A 71 6.49 23.01 -3.33
CA GLU A 71 5.15 23.57 -3.18
C GLU A 71 4.64 24.24 -4.47
N THR A 72 5.53 24.92 -5.19
CA THR A 72 5.18 25.52 -6.48
C THR A 72 4.87 24.45 -7.51
N PHE A 73 5.65 23.37 -7.55
CA PHE A 73 5.39 22.23 -8.41
C PHE A 73 4.03 21.60 -8.09
N PHE A 74 3.77 21.23 -6.83
CA PHE A 74 2.51 20.64 -6.40
C PHE A 74 1.30 21.49 -6.81
N ARG A 75 1.35 22.79 -6.48
CA ARG A 75 0.24 23.70 -6.77
C ARG A 75 -0.05 23.81 -8.26
N ARG A 76 0.99 23.89 -9.10
CA ARG A 76 0.83 23.98 -10.56
C ARG A 76 0.29 22.70 -11.16
N ALA A 77 0.88 21.56 -10.79
CA ALA A 77 0.45 20.25 -11.26
C ALA A 77 -1.01 19.96 -10.87
N TYR A 78 -1.34 20.14 -9.58
CA TYR A 78 -2.68 19.88 -9.07
C TYR A 78 -3.73 20.88 -9.58
N SER A 79 -3.37 22.14 -9.79
CA SER A 79 -4.29 23.16 -10.31
C SER A 79 -4.60 22.99 -11.79
N SER A 80 -3.76 22.30 -12.57
CA SER A 80 -4.00 22.07 -13.99
C SER A 80 -5.29 21.29 -14.26
N GLY A 81 -5.69 20.39 -13.34
CA GLY A 81 -6.92 19.61 -13.39
C GLY A 81 -8.07 20.21 -12.59
N PHE A 82 -8.22 21.52 -12.55
CA PHE A 82 -9.13 22.26 -11.65
C PHE A 82 -10.58 21.75 -11.63
N THR A 83 -11.10 21.19 -12.72
CA THR A 83 -12.46 20.64 -12.82
C THR A 83 -12.56 19.14 -12.49
N GLN A 84 -11.42 18.47 -12.25
CA GLN A 84 -11.33 17.01 -12.09
C GLN A 84 -10.74 16.60 -10.75
N ARG A 85 -10.66 17.53 -9.81
CA ARG A 85 -10.14 17.27 -8.46
C ARG A 85 -11.22 16.66 -7.54
N PRO A 86 -10.88 15.75 -6.63
CA PRO A 86 -9.56 15.16 -6.44
C PRO A 86 -9.23 14.12 -7.55
N ASP A 87 -7.97 14.10 -8.00
CA ASP A 87 -7.45 13.15 -8.98
C ASP A 87 -6.31 12.33 -8.34
N VAL A 88 -6.63 11.12 -7.89
CA VAL A 88 -5.68 10.24 -7.18
C VAL A 88 -4.58 9.73 -8.11
N SER A 89 -4.86 9.53 -9.41
CA SER A 89 -3.86 9.11 -10.38
C SER A 89 -2.80 10.19 -10.58
N MET A 90 -3.23 11.46 -10.68
CA MET A 90 -2.35 12.61 -10.71
C MET A 90 -1.51 12.73 -9.44
N GLN A 91 -2.12 12.52 -8.27
CA GLN A 91 -1.41 12.56 -6.99
C GLN A 91 -0.33 11.48 -6.90
N GLY A 92 -0.56 10.28 -7.41
CA GLY A 92 0.46 9.23 -7.49
C GLY A 92 1.68 9.65 -8.32
N CYS A 93 1.46 10.34 -9.46
CA CYS A 93 2.54 10.88 -10.28
C CYS A 93 3.30 12.02 -9.57
N VAL A 94 2.57 12.95 -8.96
CA VAL A 94 3.15 14.08 -8.21
C VAL A 94 3.98 13.57 -7.04
N SER A 95 3.48 12.60 -6.28
CA SER A 95 4.19 12.00 -5.14
C SER A 95 5.53 11.38 -5.55
N ALA A 96 5.58 10.62 -6.66
CA ALA A 96 6.82 10.04 -7.15
C ALA A 96 7.86 11.11 -7.52
N LEU A 97 7.43 12.19 -8.16
CA LEU A 97 8.29 13.30 -8.54
C LEU A 97 8.75 14.12 -7.34
N GLU A 98 7.87 14.32 -6.35
CA GLU A 98 8.19 14.98 -5.09
C GLU A 98 9.25 14.21 -4.31
N MET A 99 9.10 12.88 -4.17
CA MET A 99 10.12 12.03 -3.55
C MET A 99 11.49 12.19 -4.22
N ALA A 100 11.52 12.24 -5.56
CA ALA A 100 12.77 12.46 -6.30
C ALA A 100 13.36 13.86 -6.06
N CYS A 101 12.54 14.89 -5.89
CA CYS A 101 13.01 16.24 -5.51
C CYS A 101 13.60 16.22 -4.08
N TRP A 102 12.93 15.60 -3.12
CA TRP A 102 13.46 15.47 -1.74
C TRP A 102 14.78 14.68 -1.69
N ASP A 103 14.93 13.65 -2.53
CA ASP A 103 16.18 12.89 -2.64
C ASP A 103 17.32 13.76 -3.20
N ILE A 104 17.06 14.63 -4.19
CA ILE A 104 18.02 15.63 -4.69
C ILE A 104 18.42 16.58 -3.56
N ILE A 105 17.44 17.18 -2.87
CA ILE A 105 17.69 18.15 -1.79
C ILE A 105 18.50 17.51 -0.65
N GLY A 106 18.17 16.27 -0.30
CA GLY A 106 18.92 15.52 0.71
C GLY A 106 20.37 15.28 0.32
N LYS A 107 20.63 14.88 -0.92
CA LYS A 107 21.96 14.68 -1.48
C LYS A 107 22.79 15.96 -1.54
N GLU A 108 22.17 17.06 -1.99
CA GLU A 108 22.81 18.38 -2.02
C GLU A 108 23.18 18.85 -0.61
N ALA A 109 22.28 18.71 0.35
CA ALA A 109 22.49 19.08 1.73
C ALA A 109 23.40 18.10 2.52
N GLY A 110 23.77 16.96 1.94
CA GLY A 110 24.50 15.89 2.64
C GLY A 110 23.75 15.32 3.83
N LYS A 111 22.40 15.29 3.76
CA LYS A 111 21.52 14.85 4.85
C LYS A 111 20.49 13.86 4.34
N PRO A 112 20.11 12.82 5.12
CA PRO A 112 18.97 12.00 4.80
C PRO A 112 17.68 12.82 4.91
N VAL A 113 16.67 12.48 4.11
CA VAL A 113 15.41 13.23 3.99
C VAL A 113 14.73 13.42 5.35
N TYR A 114 14.72 12.41 6.21
CA TYR A 114 14.11 12.52 7.54
C TYR A 114 14.72 13.65 8.41
N LYS A 115 16.01 13.96 8.22
CA LYS A 115 16.67 15.08 8.90
C LYS A 115 16.17 16.44 8.40
N LEU A 116 15.79 16.52 7.12
CA LEU A 116 15.23 17.73 6.52
C LEU A 116 13.76 17.93 6.94
N LEU A 117 13.05 16.84 7.19
CA LEU A 117 11.64 16.82 7.61
C LEU A 117 11.43 16.98 9.12
N GLY A 118 12.46 17.31 9.89
CA GLY A 118 12.33 17.58 11.33
C GLY A 118 13.13 16.64 12.24
N GLY A 119 13.72 15.59 11.71
CA GLY A 119 14.61 14.68 12.44
C GLY A 119 13.99 13.33 12.79
N GLN A 120 14.75 12.54 13.50
CA GLN A 120 14.39 11.19 13.88
C GLN A 120 13.55 11.20 15.16
N VAL A 121 12.37 10.62 15.14
CA VAL A 121 11.50 10.45 16.32
C VAL A 121 11.71 9.07 16.95
N HIS A 122 11.87 8.03 16.14
CA HIS A 122 12.06 6.64 16.58
C HIS A 122 13.34 6.07 15.99
N GLU A 123 14.08 5.29 16.77
CA GLU A 123 15.26 4.55 16.30
C GLU A 123 14.85 3.31 15.51
N THR A 124 13.76 2.68 15.92
CA THR A 124 13.18 1.50 15.28
C THR A 124 11.69 1.70 15.09
N LEU A 125 11.15 1.10 14.04
CA LEU A 125 9.70 1.10 13.75
C LEU A 125 9.18 -0.32 13.87
N ARG A 126 8.02 -0.48 14.51
CA ARG A 126 7.28 -1.73 14.49
C ARG A 126 6.79 -2.01 13.09
N SER A 127 6.93 -3.24 12.61
CA SER A 127 6.43 -3.67 11.31
C SER A 127 5.54 -4.89 11.42
N TYR A 128 4.67 -5.08 10.45
CA TYR A 128 3.89 -6.29 10.29
C TYR A 128 4.22 -6.97 8.95
N THR A 129 3.79 -8.22 8.80
CA THR A 129 3.81 -8.93 7.53
C THR A 129 2.44 -9.48 7.20
N TYR A 130 2.11 -9.54 5.90
CA TYR A 130 1.01 -10.39 5.45
C TYR A 130 1.35 -11.86 5.62
N LEU A 131 0.33 -12.69 5.75
CA LEU A 131 0.47 -14.13 5.69
C LEU A 131 0.60 -14.54 4.21
N TYR A 132 1.85 -14.67 3.76
CA TYR A 132 2.15 -15.12 2.40
C TYR A 132 2.38 -16.62 2.34
N PRO A 133 1.96 -17.31 1.25
CA PRO A 133 2.29 -18.72 1.02
C PRO A 133 3.82 -18.91 0.95
N HIS A 134 4.32 -20.04 1.50
CA HIS A 134 5.76 -20.31 1.52
C HIS A 134 6.35 -20.71 0.17
N ALA A 135 5.52 -21.14 -0.77
CA ALA A 135 5.95 -21.60 -2.08
C ALA A 135 5.05 -21.02 -3.18
N GLY A 136 5.65 -20.73 -4.33
CA GLY A 136 4.95 -20.20 -5.47
C GLY A 136 4.80 -18.69 -5.45
N SER A 137 3.70 -18.21 -5.98
CA SER A 137 3.34 -16.79 -6.05
C SER A 137 2.50 -16.38 -4.84
N VAL A 138 2.61 -15.11 -4.43
CA VAL A 138 1.70 -14.51 -3.43
C VAL A 138 0.36 -14.09 -4.04
N HIS A 139 0.21 -14.15 -5.36
CA HIS A 139 -1.03 -13.83 -6.04
C HIS A 139 -2.03 -14.98 -5.92
N THR A 140 -3.29 -14.65 -5.61
CA THR A 140 -4.33 -15.65 -5.32
C THR A 140 -4.64 -16.58 -6.48
N GLU A 141 -4.43 -16.14 -7.71
CA GLU A 141 -4.60 -16.97 -8.91
C GLU A 141 -3.56 -18.08 -9.08
N ASP A 142 -2.41 -17.96 -8.40
CA ASP A 142 -1.29 -18.89 -8.51
C ASP A 142 -1.21 -19.90 -7.34
N VAL A 143 -2.07 -19.74 -6.32
CA VAL A 143 -2.10 -20.65 -5.16
C VAL A 143 -3.10 -21.77 -5.34
N GLY A 144 -2.82 -22.92 -4.75
CA GLY A 144 -3.69 -24.09 -4.81
C GLY A 144 -5.04 -23.89 -4.13
N PRO A 145 -5.97 -24.84 -4.25
CA PRO A 145 -7.32 -24.75 -3.72
C PRO A 145 -7.38 -24.64 -2.18
N ARG A 146 -6.38 -25.13 -1.49
CA ARG A 146 -6.18 -25.01 -0.04
C ARG A 146 -4.90 -24.21 0.22
N ASN A 147 -5.01 -23.08 0.89
CA ASN A 147 -3.90 -22.17 1.09
C ASN A 147 -4.14 -21.24 2.30
N VAL A 148 -3.18 -20.38 2.61
CA VAL A 148 -3.22 -19.45 3.76
C VAL A 148 -4.40 -18.46 3.74
N TYR A 149 -5.07 -18.29 2.60
CA TYR A 149 -6.19 -17.36 2.45
C TYR A 149 -7.57 -18.02 2.70
N ASN A 150 -7.61 -19.33 2.82
CA ASN A 150 -8.88 -20.07 2.99
C ASN A 150 -8.81 -21.30 3.90
N ASP A 151 -7.69 -21.53 4.56
CA ASP A 151 -7.49 -22.65 5.47
C ASP A 151 -6.98 -22.14 6.82
N PRO A 152 -7.76 -22.31 7.91
CA PRO A 152 -7.40 -21.83 9.24
C PRO A 152 -6.09 -22.42 9.78
N ASP A 153 -5.81 -23.71 9.54
CA ASP A 153 -4.62 -24.36 10.05
C ASP A 153 -3.36 -23.83 9.33
N MET A 154 -3.44 -23.70 8.01
CA MET A 154 -2.35 -23.13 7.21
C MET A 154 -2.09 -21.66 7.56
N ALA A 155 -3.13 -20.87 7.79
CA ALA A 155 -3.00 -19.49 8.24
C ALA A 155 -2.32 -19.40 9.62
N ALA A 156 -2.71 -20.27 10.55
CA ALA A 156 -2.12 -20.33 11.89
C ALA A 156 -0.64 -20.77 11.87
N GLU A 157 -0.29 -21.78 11.09
CA GLU A 157 1.10 -22.23 10.89
C GLU A 157 1.96 -21.13 10.29
N CYS A 158 1.44 -20.43 9.27
CA CYS A 158 2.11 -19.32 8.62
C CYS A 158 2.34 -18.15 9.60
N ALA A 159 1.34 -17.80 10.40
CA ALA A 159 1.47 -16.77 11.44
C ALA A 159 2.52 -17.12 12.48
N ALA A 160 2.50 -18.36 12.98
CA ALA A 160 3.48 -18.86 13.95
C ALA A 160 4.92 -18.80 13.37
N LEU A 161 5.10 -19.12 12.09
CA LEU A 161 6.39 -19.02 11.43
C LEU A 161 6.90 -17.58 11.38
N TYR A 162 6.07 -16.62 10.93
CA TYR A 162 6.48 -15.22 10.87
C TYR A 162 6.77 -14.62 12.25
N VAL A 163 5.97 -15.00 13.27
CA VAL A 163 6.26 -14.62 14.66
C VAL A 163 7.58 -15.24 15.15
N GLY A 164 7.87 -16.46 14.74
CA GLY A 164 9.16 -17.11 15.00
C GLY A 164 10.36 -16.39 14.31
N GLN A 165 10.13 -15.66 13.24
CA GLN A 165 11.13 -14.84 12.55
C GLN A 165 11.29 -13.44 13.17
N GLY A 166 10.47 -13.08 14.17
CA GLY A 166 10.59 -11.83 14.91
C GLY A 166 9.51 -10.78 14.59
N PHE A 167 8.53 -11.09 13.73
CA PHE A 167 7.36 -10.21 13.58
C PHE A 167 6.45 -10.29 14.79
N ASP A 168 6.00 -9.15 15.29
CA ASP A 168 5.04 -9.05 16.38
C ASP A 168 3.65 -8.56 15.94
N ALA A 169 3.41 -8.57 14.62
CA ALA A 169 2.12 -8.32 14.01
C ALA A 169 2.02 -9.05 12.66
N VAL A 170 0.84 -9.63 12.40
CA VAL A 170 0.52 -10.36 11.17
C VAL A 170 -0.78 -9.87 10.57
N LYS A 171 -0.86 -9.80 9.25
CA LYS A 171 -2.02 -9.31 8.51
C LYS A 171 -2.61 -10.40 7.60
N LEU A 172 -3.92 -10.46 7.55
CA LEU A 172 -4.67 -11.33 6.65
C LEU A 172 -5.86 -10.59 6.05
N ASP A 173 -6.33 -11.11 4.93
CA ASP A 173 -7.57 -10.68 4.30
C ASP A 173 -8.71 -11.65 4.62
N PRO A 174 -10.00 -11.23 4.49
CA PRO A 174 -11.13 -12.10 4.70
C PRO A 174 -11.19 -13.24 3.69
N ALA A 175 -11.74 -14.36 4.09
CA ALA A 175 -12.07 -15.45 3.19
C ALA A 175 -13.20 -15.06 2.23
N GLY A 176 -13.18 -15.65 1.05
CA GLY A 176 -14.20 -15.43 0.01
C GLY A 176 -13.66 -14.76 -1.22
N PRO A 177 -14.54 -14.27 -2.11
CA PRO A 177 -14.16 -13.57 -3.31
C PRO A 177 -13.42 -12.27 -2.97
N TYR A 178 -12.28 -12.03 -3.61
CA TYR A 178 -11.57 -10.77 -3.49
C TYR A 178 -12.13 -9.75 -4.48
N THR A 179 -12.84 -8.75 -3.96
CA THR A 179 -13.53 -7.71 -4.75
C THR A 179 -13.13 -6.32 -4.27
N ALA A 180 -11.83 -6.03 -4.22
CA ALA A 180 -11.31 -4.76 -3.69
C ALA A 180 -12.08 -3.55 -4.20
N PHE A 181 -12.53 -2.69 -3.28
CA PHE A 181 -13.32 -1.47 -3.52
C PHE A 181 -14.65 -1.67 -4.29
N ASP A 182 -15.12 -2.91 -4.41
CA ASP A 182 -16.44 -3.25 -4.95
C ASP A 182 -17.29 -3.88 -3.85
N GLY A 183 -18.04 -3.04 -3.15
CA GLY A 183 -18.75 -3.38 -1.93
C GLY A 183 -19.80 -4.47 -2.14
N HIS A 184 -19.62 -5.65 -1.58
CA HIS A 184 -20.57 -6.76 -1.61
C HIS A 184 -20.98 -7.22 -0.22
N GLN A 185 -22.11 -7.94 -0.16
CA GLN A 185 -22.56 -8.60 1.06
C GLN A 185 -21.86 -9.96 1.18
N PRO A 186 -20.97 -10.18 2.17
CA PRO A 186 -20.30 -11.47 2.35
C PRO A 186 -21.32 -12.56 2.73
N ARG A 187 -21.11 -13.77 2.20
CA ARG A 187 -21.91 -14.94 2.57
C ARG A 187 -21.64 -15.33 4.02
N LEU A 188 -22.60 -15.96 4.66
CA LEU A 188 -22.44 -16.45 6.02
C LEU A 188 -21.24 -17.42 6.16
N TYR A 189 -21.03 -18.26 5.14
CA TYR A 189 -19.87 -19.16 5.07
C TYR A 189 -18.53 -18.41 5.09
N ASP A 190 -18.40 -17.31 4.33
CA ASP A 190 -17.16 -16.52 4.24
C ASP A 190 -16.89 -15.79 5.56
N ILE A 191 -17.94 -15.31 6.23
CA ILE A 191 -17.83 -14.71 7.57
C ILE A 191 -17.36 -15.75 8.61
N ASP A 192 -18.00 -16.91 8.62
CA ASP A 192 -17.63 -18.00 9.54
C ASP A 192 -16.19 -18.48 9.30
N LEU A 193 -15.81 -18.67 8.04
CA LEU A 193 -14.45 -19.08 7.69
C LEU A 193 -13.42 -18.04 8.11
N SER A 194 -13.68 -16.75 7.84
CA SER A 194 -12.81 -15.65 8.28
C SER A 194 -12.63 -15.62 9.80
N ALA A 195 -13.73 -15.76 10.55
CA ALA A 195 -13.68 -15.81 12.00
C ALA A 195 -12.87 -17.03 12.52
N ARG A 196 -13.00 -18.19 11.89
CA ARG A 196 -12.20 -19.39 12.23
C ARG A 196 -10.72 -19.19 11.91
N MET A 197 -10.38 -18.50 10.82
CA MET A 197 -8.99 -18.16 10.49
C MET A 197 -8.38 -17.24 11.55
N VAL A 198 -9.07 -16.15 11.90
CA VAL A 198 -8.61 -15.20 12.94
C VAL A 198 -8.47 -15.92 14.30
N LYS A 199 -9.43 -16.79 14.64
CA LYS A 199 -9.36 -17.63 15.85
C LYS A 199 -8.12 -18.52 15.86
N ALA A 200 -7.89 -19.28 14.79
CA ALA A 200 -6.76 -20.21 14.70
C ALA A 200 -5.41 -19.46 14.79
N ILE A 201 -5.29 -18.31 14.13
CA ILE A 201 -4.11 -17.46 14.25
C ILE A 201 -3.92 -16.98 15.69
N ARG A 202 -4.98 -16.46 16.35
CA ARG A 202 -4.90 -16.01 17.75
C ARG A 202 -4.49 -17.14 18.70
N GLU A 203 -5.02 -18.33 18.52
CA GLU A 203 -4.64 -19.50 19.31
C GLU A 203 -3.17 -19.91 19.09
N ALA A 204 -2.65 -19.78 17.87
CA ALA A 204 -1.28 -20.12 17.54
C ALA A 204 -0.25 -19.11 18.05
N VAL A 205 -0.55 -17.81 17.93
CA VAL A 205 0.42 -16.75 18.29
C VAL A 205 0.22 -16.20 19.70
N GLY A 206 -0.96 -16.41 20.30
CA GLY A 206 -1.31 -15.88 21.62
C GLY A 206 -1.22 -14.36 21.66
N THR A 207 -0.58 -13.82 22.69
CA THR A 207 -0.31 -12.38 22.88
C THR A 207 1.05 -11.95 22.32
N LYS A 208 1.76 -12.82 21.59
CA LYS A 208 3.07 -12.50 21.02
C LYS A 208 2.97 -11.65 19.77
N ALA A 209 1.82 -11.63 19.12
CA ALA A 209 1.59 -10.82 17.93
C ALA A 209 0.17 -10.27 17.87
N ASP A 210 0.05 -9.07 17.32
CA ASP A 210 -1.23 -8.49 16.95
C ASP A 210 -1.72 -9.05 15.61
N ILE A 211 -3.04 -9.07 15.45
CA ILE A 211 -3.71 -9.51 14.23
C ILE A 211 -4.31 -8.29 13.55
N LEU A 212 -4.02 -8.13 12.27
CA LEU A 212 -4.50 -7.05 11.42
C LEU A 212 -5.42 -7.66 10.37
N PHE A 213 -6.65 -7.16 10.27
CA PHE A 213 -7.64 -7.70 9.34
C PHE A 213 -7.92 -6.65 8.25
N GLY A 214 -7.38 -6.89 7.03
CA GLY A 214 -7.47 -5.97 5.90
C GLY A 214 -8.55 -6.40 4.92
N THR A 215 -9.41 -5.49 4.47
CA THR A 215 -10.54 -5.85 3.60
C THR A 215 -10.56 -5.13 2.25
N HIS A 216 -9.74 -4.12 2.05
CA HIS A 216 -9.67 -3.37 0.80
C HIS A 216 -11.03 -2.86 0.31
N GLY A 217 -11.89 -2.35 1.20
CA GLY A 217 -13.16 -1.74 0.86
C GLY A 217 -14.17 -2.68 0.21
N GLN A 218 -14.10 -4.00 0.45
CA GLN A 218 -14.91 -4.97 -0.29
C GLN A 218 -16.29 -5.30 0.31
N PHE A 219 -16.70 -4.67 1.41
CA PHE A 219 -17.99 -4.98 2.02
C PHE A 219 -18.98 -3.82 1.92
N THR A 220 -20.27 -4.18 1.92
CA THR A 220 -21.34 -3.24 2.28
C THR A 220 -21.27 -2.93 3.77
N GLY A 221 -21.86 -1.82 4.24
CA GLY A 221 -21.88 -1.47 5.66
C GLY A 221 -22.43 -2.58 6.56
N SER A 222 -23.56 -3.19 6.16
CA SER A 222 -24.11 -4.31 6.93
C SER A 222 -23.22 -5.56 6.90
N GLY A 223 -22.52 -5.81 5.80
CA GLY A 223 -21.53 -6.87 5.67
C GLY A 223 -20.34 -6.65 6.57
N ALA A 224 -19.81 -5.42 6.58
CA ALA A 224 -18.72 -5.00 7.44
C ALA A 224 -19.06 -5.15 8.93
N LEU A 225 -20.22 -4.68 9.36
CA LEU A 225 -20.69 -4.84 10.75
C LEU A 225 -20.83 -6.32 11.17
N ARG A 226 -21.31 -7.19 10.28
CA ARG A 226 -21.39 -8.62 10.55
C ARG A 226 -20.02 -9.28 10.68
N MET A 227 -19.07 -8.88 9.82
CA MET A 227 -17.70 -9.36 9.87
C MET A 227 -16.99 -8.87 11.14
N ALA A 228 -17.10 -7.57 11.46
CA ALA A 228 -16.53 -6.98 12.67
C ALA A 228 -16.96 -7.77 13.94
N ARG A 229 -18.27 -7.99 14.11
CA ARG A 229 -18.82 -8.76 15.24
C ARG A 229 -18.32 -10.21 15.30
N ALA A 230 -18.03 -10.81 14.15
CA ALA A 230 -17.55 -12.18 14.09
C ALA A 230 -16.08 -12.32 14.49
N ILE A 231 -15.25 -11.30 14.24
CA ILE A 231 -13.81 -11.32 14.56
C ILE A 231 -13.48 -10.62 15.88
N GLU A 232 -14.36 -9.73 16.39
CA GLU A 232 -14.19 -8.99 17.65
C GLU A 232 -13.75 -9.86 18.85
N PRO A 233 -14.28 -11.09 19.06
CA PRO A 233 -13.86 -11.94 20.18
C PRO A 233 -12.38 -12.35 20.18
N TYR A 234 -11.69 -12.17 19.07
CA TYR A 234 -10.27 -12.52 18.90
C TYR A 234 -9.33 -11.29 18.97
N ASP A 235 -9.87 -10.13 19.30
CA ASP A 235 -9.14 -8.88 19.56
C ASP A 235 -8.16 -8.49 18.42
N PRO A 236 -8.64 -8.29 17.19
CA PRO A 236 -7.79 -7.74 16.13
C PRO A 236 -7.38 -6.31 16.48
N LEU A 237 -6.12 -5.95 16.18
CA LEU A 237 -5.60 -4.59 16.42
C LEU A 237 -6.33 -3.55 15.58
N TRP A 238 -6.67 -3.89 14.34
CA TRP A 238 -7.55 -3.09 13.50
C TRP A 238 -8.36 -3.93 12.50
N PHE A 239 -9.44 -3.32 12.06
CA PHE A 239 -10.29 -3.76 10.96
C PHE A 239 -10.19 -2.72 9.85
N GLU A 240 -9.35 -2.98 8.85
CA GLU A 240 -8.90 -2.01 7.84
C GLU A 240 -9.85 -1.94 6.67
N GLU A 241 -10.21 -0.72 6.25
CA GLU A 241 -11.00 -0.44 5.05
C GLU A 241 -12.24 -1.34 4.87
N PRO A 242 -13.12 -1.45 5.89
CA PRO A 242 -14.23 -2.41 5.82
C PRO A 242 -15.23 -2.13 4.70
N VAL A 243 -15.35 -0.87 4.25
CA VAL A 243 -16.23 -0.42 3.17
C VAL A 243 -15.46 0.42 2.16
N PRO A 244 -15.96 0.62 0.92
CA PRO A 244 -15.35 1.51 -0.06
C PRO A 244 -15.08 2.92 0.47
N PRO A 245 -14.00 3.59 0.06
CA PRO A 245 -13.57 4.88 0.62
C PRO A 245 -14.51 6.05 0.26
N ASP A 246 -15.40 5.89 -0.68
CA ASP A 246 -16.42 6.86 -1.06
C ASP A 246 -17.68 6.80 -0.17
N MET A 247 -17.66 5.98 0.90
CA MET A 247 -18.74 5.84 1.90
C MET A 247 -18.25 6.20 3.33
N PRO A 248 -17.76 7.43 3.59
CA PRO A 248 -17.18 7.79 4.89
C PRO A 248 -18.20 7.75 6.04
N GLU A 249 -19.47 8.03 5.79
CA GLU A 249 -20.53 7.94 6.79
C GLU A 249 -20.78 6.50 7.21
N VAL A 250 -20.74 5.57 6.25
CA VAL A 250 -20.88 4.13 6.54
C VAL A 250 -19.63 3.59 7.26
N MET A 251 -18.45 4.10 6.91
CA MET A 251 -17.22 3.79 7.64
C MET A 251 -17.35 4.17 9.12
N ALA A 252 -17.90 5.35 9.40
CA ALA A 252 -18.11 5.83 10.78
C ALA A 252 -19.11 4.97 11.58
N GLU A 253 -20.04 4.27 10.92
CA GLU A 253 -20.96 3.32 11.59
C GLU A 253 -20.25 2.01 11.98
N VAL A 254 -19.18 1.66 11.29
CA VAL A 254 -18.38 0.44 11.57
C VAL A 254 -17.34 0.70 12.67
N ALA A 255 -16.81 1.93 12.72
CA ALA A 255 -15.79 2.33 13.68
C ALA A 255 -16.36 2.49 15.11
#